data_3bf43a3c22fe6a6ed9a711bf92938db2
#
_entry.id   3bf43a3c22fe6a6ed9a711bf92938db2
#
_cell.length_a   1.000
_cell.length_b   1.000
_cell.length_c   1.000
_cell.angle_alpha   90.00
_cell.angle_beta   90.00
_cell.angle_gamma   90.00
#
_symmetry.space_group_name_H-M   'P 1'
#
loop_
_entity.id
_entity.type
_entity.pdbx_description
1 polymer ?
#
loop_
_entity_poly.entity_id
_entity_poly.type
_entity_poly.pdbx_seq_one_letter_code
_entity_poly.pdbx_strand_id
1 'polypeptide(L)'
;TTTPGDTLAKECHAGGTSQIYINLAGRDPAAGNTPQVPAANYEAVRNQIIVAFQNLDDPNLPGQQQVVARVMKKEELRNVDGTDALHPNRSGDVVVVFRPPYQTDAQTPGQLVAPSQFFGQHGYLPDLVNLTRNVNMHGTFIAAGPGIRRQSPVAGVRAIDVAPTLAYLMGVPGPQNAR
;
A
#
# COMPACT_ATOMS: atom_id res chain seq x y z
N THR A 1 -5.49 6.03 22.84
CA THR A 1 -5.64 4.57 22.61
C THR A 1 -7.11 4.25 22.72
N THR A 2 -7.76 4.07 21.56
CA THR A 2 -9.12 3.54 21.52
C THR A 2 -9.10 2.11 22.03
N THR A 3 -10.02 1.77 22.91
CA THR A 3 -10.21 0.41 23.36
C THR A 3 -10.58 -0.46 22.16
N PRO A 4 -10.00 -1.65 21.99
CA PRO A 4 -10.48 -2.59 20.97
C PRO A 4 -11.97 -2.84 21.20
N GLY A 5 -12.83 -2.42 20.31
CA GLY A 5 -14.28 -2.50 20.47
C GLY A 5 -15.02 -1.21 20.17
N ASP A 6 -14.35 -0.06 20.20
CA ASP A 6 -14.98 1.24 19.92
C ASP A 6 -14.69 1.76 18.52
N THR A 7 -13.97 0.99 17.70
CA THR A 7 -13.52 1.44 16.38
C THR A 7 -14.48 1.04 15.27
N LEU A 8 -14.95 2.02 14.50
CA LEU A 8 -15.77 1.81 13.31
C LEU A 8 -14.96 1.28 12.10
N ALA A 9 -13.65 1.28 12.20
CA ALA A 9 -12.74 0.80 11.16
C ALA A 9 -11.48 0.22 11.77
N LYS A 10 -10.80 -0.65 11.02
CA LYS A 10 -9.48 -1.20 11.34
C LYS A 10 -8.48 -0.85 10.26
N GLU A 11 -7.22 -0.74 10.66
CA GLU A 11 -6.10 -0.54 9.76
C GLU A 11 -5.32 -1.86 9.58
N CYS A 12 -4.88 -2.09 8.33
CA CYS A 12 -3.83 -3.06 7.99
C CYS A 12 -2.76 -2.31 7.20
N HIS A 13 -1.53 -2.32 7.69
CA HIS A 13 -0.45 -1.56 7.08
C HIS A 13 0.70 -2.43 6.59
N ALA A 14 1.46 -1.88 5.66
CA ALA A 14 2.66 -2.48 5.11
C ALA A 14 3.67 -1.35 4.81
N GLY A 15 4.27 -0.81 5.88
CA GLY A 15 5.23 0.29 5.78
C GLY A 15 4.65 1.54 5.12
N GLY A 16 4.95 1.75 3.85
CA GLY A 16 4.55 2.94 3.10
C GLY A 16 3.09 3.01 2.66
N THR A 17 2.29 2.00 2.98
CA THR A 17 0.86 1.94 2.59
C THR A 17 0.01 1.40 3.73
N SER A 18 -1.12 2.04 3.99
CA SER A 18 -2.16 1.55 4.89
C SER A 18 -3.47 1.31 4.16
N GLN A 19 -4.16 0.27 4.58
CA GLN A 19 -5.49 -0.07 4.10
C GLN A 19 -6.48 -0.01 5.25
N ILE A 20 -7.51 0.79 5.09
CA ILE A 20 -8.54 1.01 6.11
C ILE A 20 -9.79 0.25 5.72
N TYR A 21 -10.24 -0.62 6.60
CA TYR A 21 -11.43 -1.44 6.45
C TYR A 21 -12.50 -0.93 7.40
N ILE A 22 -13.57 -0.38 6.85
CA ILE A 22 -14.74 0.06 7.62
C ILE A 22 -15.54 -1.18 8.02
N ASN A 23 -15.93 -1.27 9.29
CA ASN A 23 -16.76 -2.38 9.79
C ASN A 23 -18.22 -2.16 9.36
N LEU A 24 -18.54 -2.57 8.12
CA LEU A 24 -19.83 -2.31 7.47
C LEU A 24 -20.87 -3.36 7.86
N ALA A 25 -22.01 -2.91 8.39
CA ALA A 25 -23.14 -3.79 8.67
C ALA A 25 -23.64 -4.50 7.40
N GLY A 26 -23.88 -5.80 7.49
CA GLY A 26 -24.32 -6.63 6.38
C GLY A 26 -23.21 -7.14 5.44
N ARG A 27 -22.00 -6.54 5.49
CA ARG A 27 -20.80 -7.04 4.79
C ARG A 27 -19.85 -7.77 5.73
N ASP A 28 -19.57 -7.14 6.84
CA ASP A 28 -18.58 -7.67 7.80
C ASP A 28 -19.28 -8.41 8.94
N PRO A 29 -18.66 -9.49 9.49
CA PRO A 29 -19.26 -10.22 10.59
C PRO A 29 -19.36 -9.33 11.84
N ALA A 30 -20.50 -9.37 12.50
CA ALA A 30 -20.64 -8.78 13.83
C ALA A 30 -19.81 -9.59 14.82
N ALA A 31 -18.75 -9.02 15.36
CA ALA A 31 -17.87 -9.68 16.32
C ALA A 31 -17.98 -9.00 17.69
N GLY A 32 -18.54 -9.69 18.66
CA GLY A 32 -18.70 -9.17 20.01
C GLY A 32 -19.46 -7.83 20.07
N ASN A 33 -18.90 -6.87 20.80
CA ASN A 33 -19.47 -5.53 20.95
C ASN A 33 -18.87 -4.51 19.95
N THR A 34 -18.19 -4.95 18.91
CA THR A 34 -17.58 -4.04 17.93
C THR A 34 -18.69 -3.33 17.14
N PRO A 35 -18.76 -2.00 17.17
CA PRO A 35 -19.80 -1.27 16.48
C PRO A 35 -19.67 -1.43 14.97
N GLN A 36 -20.80 -1.53 14.28
CA GLN A 36 -20.87 -1.59 12.83
C GLN A 36 -21.41 -0.28 12.25
N VAL A 37 -20.88 0.12 11.12
CA VAL A 37 -21.34 1.27 10.36
C VAL A 37 -22.56 0.85 9.53
N PRO A 38 -23.75 1.45 9.73
CA PRO A 38 -24.90 1.23 8.85
C PRO A 38 -24.56 1.60 7.40
N ALA A 39 -25.14 0.88 6.43
CA ALA A 39 -24.89 1.15 5.01
C ALA A 39 -25.18 2.62 4.61
N ALA A 40 -26.19 3.23 5.20
CA ALA A 40 -26.52 4.63 4.96
C ALA A 40 -25.43 5.63 5.41
N ASN A 41 -24.59 5.23 6.36
CA ASN A 41 -23.53 6.08 6.93
C ASN A 41 -22.12 5.75 6.35
N TYR A 42 -22.02 4.73 5.51
CA TYR A 42 -20.74 4.24 4.99
C TYR A 42 -19.93 5.34 4.29
N GLU A 43 -20.54 6.06 3.36
CA GLU A 43 -19.85 7.13 2.63
C GLU A 43 -19.45 8.31 3.54
N ALA A 44 -20.27 8.64 4.53
CA ALA A 44 -19.94 9.69 5.48
C ALA A 44 -18.72 9.33 6.33
N VAL A 45 -18.65 8.11 6.86
CA VAL A 45 -17.51 7.62 7.63
C VAL A 45 -16.27 7.51 6.74
N ARG A 46 -16.41 6.99 5.52
CA ARG A 46 -15.32 6.89 4.55
C ARG A 46 -14.72 8.27 4.22
N ASN A 47 -15.56 9.26 3.98
CA ASN A 47 -15.11 10.62 3.69
C ASN A 47 -14.43 11.29 4.90
N GLN A 48 -14.88 11.04 6.12
CA GLN A 48 -14.21 11.52 7.33
C GLN A 48 -12.79 10.94 7.43
N ILE A 49 -12.61 9.66 7.16
CA ILE A 49 -11.28 9.01 7.13
C ILE A 49 -10.40 9.66 6.06
N ILE A 50 -10.92 9.83 4.85
CA ILE A 50 -10.18 10.45 3.74
C ILE A 50 -9.69 11.85 4.12
N VAL A 51 -10.59 12.70 4.64
CA VAL A 51 -10.26 14.08 5.04
C VAL A 51 -9.21 14.10 6.15
N ALA A 52 -9.31 13.19 7.13
CA ALA A 52 -8.34 13.10 8.21
C ALA A 52 -6.92 12.81 7.69
N PHE A 53 -6.78 11.87 6.74
CA PHE A 53 -5.48 11.56 6.14
C PHE A 53 -4.98 12.63 5.16
N GLN A 54 -5.87 13.28 4.43
CA GLN A 54 -5.49 14.39 3.53
C GLN A 54 -4.95 15.60 4.27
N ASN A 55 -5.39 15.80 5.52
CA ASN A 55 -4.94 16.89 6.39
C ASN A 55 -3.86 16.46 7.41
N LEU A 56 -3.27 15.27 7.21
CA LEU A 56 -2.24 14.78 8.12
C LEU A 56 -0.89 15.42 7.77
N ASP A 57 -0.48 16.37 8.59
CA ASP A 57 0.82 17.04 8.54
C ASP A 57 1.75 16.53 9.65
N ASP A 58 3.06 16.67 9.44
CA ASP A 58 4.05 16.37 10.47
C ASP A 58 4.18 17.57 11.43
N PRO A 59 3.72 17.44 12.69
CA PRO A 59 3.79 18.53 13.65
C PRO A 59 5.22 18.85 14.12
N ASN A 60 6.18 17.96 13.83
CA ASN A 60 7.57 18.12 14.27
C ASN A 60 8.43 18.88 13.25
N LEU A 61 7.92 19.17 12.06
CA LEU A 61 8.67 19.87 11.02
C LEU A 61 8.17 21.29 10.81
N PRO A 62 9.09 22.28 10.68
CA PRO A 62 8.73 23.62 10.30
C PRO A 62 8.04 23.65 8.94
N GLY A 63 6.91 24.37 8.85
CA GLY A 63 6.17 24.52 7.61
C GLY A 63 5.21 23.37 7.28
N GLN A 64 4.94 22.50 8.24
CA GLN A 64 3.93 21.43 8.15
C GLN A 64 4.08 20.59 6.88
N GLN A 65 5.00 19.66 6.91
CA GLN A 65 5.17 18.73 5.78
C GLN A 65 4.05 17.72 5.76
N GLN A 66 3.32 17.65 4.65
CA GLN A 66 2.28 16.66 4.42
C GLN A 66 2.86 15.24 4.42
N VAL A 67 2.32 14.39 5.28
CA VAL A 67 2.77 13.01 5.51
C VAL A 67 2.25 12.06 4.43
N VAL A 68 1.07 12.35 3.90
CA VAL A 68 0.37 11.48 2.95
C VAL A 68 0.60 11.95 1.51
N ALA A 69 0.95 11.02 0.63
CA ALA A 69 1.10 11.28 -0.79
C ALA A 69 -0.23 11.13 -1.54
N ARG A 70 -1.00 10.09 -1.20
CA ARG A 70 -2.29 9.78 -1.84
C ARG A 70 -3.27 9.17 -0.83
N VAL A 71 -4.54 9.50 -0.97
CA VAL A 71 -5.64 8.81 -0.32
C VAL A 71 -6.64 8.43 -1.40
N MET A 72 -6.98 7.16 -1.49
CA MET A 72 -7.79 6.61 -2.58
C MET A 72 -8.93 5.79 -2.02
N LYS A 73 -10.08 5.87 -2.67
CA LYS A 73 -11.17 4.91 -2.49
C LYS A 73 -10.81 3.61 -3.23
N LYS A 74 -11.31 2.47 -2.74
CA LYS A 74 -11.05 1.18 -3.40
C LYS A 74 -11.50 1.13 -4.86
N GLU A 75 -12.51 1.90 -5.23
CA GLU A 75 -13.03 1.98 -6.60
C GLU A 75 -12.06 2.68 -7.56
N GLU A 76 -11.09 3.45 -7.03
CA GLU A 76 -10.11 4.21 -7.77
C GLU A 76 -8.80 3.44 -8.02
N LEU A 77 -8.70 2.18 -7.52
CA LEU A 77 -7.44 1.45 -7.45
C LEU A 77 -6.99 0.78 -8.77
N ARG A 78 -7.73 0.92 -9.84
CA ARG A 78 -7.33 0.33 -11.12
C ARG A 78 -6.15 1.09 -11.73
N ASN A 79 -5.09 0.36 -12.06
CA ASN A 79 -3.91 0.89 -12.75
C ASN A 79 -3.25 2.10 -12.07
N VAL A 80 -3.29 2.17 -10.74
CA VAL A 80 -2.72 3.28 -9.97
C VAL A 80 -1.23 3.47 -10.25
N ASP A 81 -0.51 2.37 -10.43
CA ASP A 81 0.92 2.34 -10.76
C ASP A 81 1.21 1.70 -12.13
N GLY A 82 0.17 1.48 -12.93
CA GLY A 82 0.26 0.78 -14.22
C GLY A 82 0.39 -0.73 -14.11
N THR A 83 0.30 -1.31 -12.92
CA THR A 83 0.51 -2.75 -12.67
C THR A 83 -0.71 -3.51 -12.16
N ASP A 84 -1.84 -2.85 -11.91
CA ASP A 84 -3.01 -3.42 -11.22
C ASP A 84 -2.67 -4.05 -9.85
N ALA A 85 -1.60 -3.56 -9.21
CA ALA A 85 -1.12 -4.11 -7.94
C ALA A 85 -2.14 -3.95 -6.80
N LEU A 86 -2.94 -2.89 -6.83
CA LEU A 86 -4.03 -2.63 -5.90
C LEU A 86 -5.36 -3.02 -6.53
N HIS A 87 -5.98 -4.09 -6.04
CA HIS A 87 -7.23 -4.61 -6.60
C HIS A 87 -8.43 -4.26 -5.72
N PRO A 88 -9.50 -3.64 -6.26
CA PRO A 88 -10.62 -3.13 -5.46
C PRO A 88 -11.35 -4.18 -4.62
N ASN A 89 -11.35 -5.44 -5.05
CA ASN A 89 -11.99 -6.55 -4.32
C ASN A 89 -11.14 -7.13 -3.19
N ARG A 90 -9.86 -6.72 -3.06
CA ARG A 90 -8.92 -7.22 -2.05
C ARG A 90 -8.31 -6.12 -1.21
N SER A 91 -8.58 -4.87 -1.56
CA SER A 91 -8.08 -3.69 -0.87
C SER A 91 -9.08 -3.17 0.14
N GLY A 92 -8.58 -2.40 1.11
CA GLY A 92 -9.41 -1.70 2.08
C GLY A 92 -10.36 -0.70 1.43
N ASP A 93 -11.36 -0.27 2.16
CA ASP A 93 -12.34 0.75 1.71
C ASP A 93 -11.68 2.09 1.38
N VAL A 94 -10.57 2.40 2.09
CA VAL A 94 -9.67 3.52 1.83
C VAL A 94 -8.24 2.99 1.82
N VAL A 95 -7.45 3.40 0.84
CA VAL A 95 -6.02 3.12 0.74
C VAL A 95 -5.26 4.41 0.88
N VAL A 96 -4.34 4.43 1.83
CA VAL A 96 -3.48 5.56 2.14
C VAL A 96 -2.06 5.23 1.73
N VAL A 97 -1.45 6.09 0.93
CA VAL A 97 -0.05 5.97 0.50
C VAL A 97 0.74 7.10 1.13
N PHE A 98 1.72 6.75 1.92
CA PHE A 98 2.56 7.72 2.61
C PHE A 98 3.63 8.29 1.68
N ARG A 99 3.97 9.53 1.93
CA ARG A 99 5.09 10.18 1.25
C ARG A 99 6.41 9.66 1.84
N PRO A 100 7.33 9.12 1.04
CA PRO A 100 8.63 8.75 1.57
C PRO A 100 9.35 9.92 2.26
N PRO A 101 9.96 9.73 3.44
CA PRO A 101 10.23 8.48 4.13
C PRO A 101 9.20 8.08 5.19
N TYR A 102 8.01 8.70 5.23
CA TYR A 102 6.98 8.35 6.21
C TYR A 102 6.47 6.93 5.99
N GLN A 103 6.22 6.23 7.08
CA GLN A 103 5.72 4.86 7.11
C GLN A 103 4.84 4.65 8.33
N THR A 104 3.99 3.63 8.29
CA THR A 104 3.23 3.21 9.46
C THR A 104 4.09 2.35 10.36
N ASP A 105 3.96 2.59 11.67
CA ASP A 105 4.67 1.88 12.72
C ASP A 105 3.80 1.87 14.00
N ALA A 106 3.74 0.75 14.69
CA ALA A 106 3.01 0.61 15.94
C ALA A 106 3.90 0.79 17.19
N GLN A 107 5.18 1.12 17.03
CA GLN A 107 6.15 1.11 18.12
C GLN A 107 6.11 2.32 19.04
N THR A 108 5.49 3.42 18.63
CA THR A 108 5.41 4.63 19.45
C THR A 108 3.94 4.99 19.72
N PRO A 109 3.25 4.25 20.60
CA PRO A 109 1.84 4.50 20.90
C PRO A 109 1.61 5.92 21.42
N GLY A 110 0.52 6.54 20.98
CA GLY A 110 0.09 7.86 21.44
C GLY A 110 0.76 9.04 20.74
N GLN A 111 1.70 8.80 19.83
CA GLN A 111 2.23 9.82 18.93
C GLN A 111 1.68 9.63 17.52
N LEU A 112 1.24 10.72 16.90
CA LEU A 112 0.71 10.69 15.54
C LEU A 112 1.83 10.53 14.51
N VAL A 113 2.94 11.25 14.72
CA VAL A 113 4.18 11.16 13.94
C VAL A 113 5.35 11.12 14.90
N ALA A 114 6.23 10.15 14.73
CA ALA A 114 7.41 9.95 15.57
C ALA A 114 8.58 9.39 14.75
N PRO A 115 9.85 9.56 15.19
CA PRO A 115 10.97 8.89 14.58
C PRO A 115 10.81 7.36 14.66
N SER A 116 10.94 6.66 13.53
CA SER A 116 10.95 5.21 13.48
C SER A 116 12.36 4.66 13.68
N GLN A 117 12.46 3.52 14.37
CA GLN A 117 13.72 2.77 14.51
C GLN A 117 13.98 1.84 13.32
N PHE A 118 13.03 1.67 12.42
CA PHE A 118 13.18 0.84 11.23
C PHE A 118 13.76 1.65 10.07
N PHE A 119 14.90 1.21 9.57
CA PHE A 119 15.61 1.87 8.45
C PHE A 119 15.17 1.39 7.08
N GLY A 120 14.53 0.23 6.99
CA GLY A 120 14.05 -0.35 5.74
C GLY A 120 12.61 -0.76 5.84
N GLN A 121 11.82 -0.36 4.86
CA GLN A 121 10.42 -0.70 4.77
C GLN A 121 10.02 -1.01 3.33
N HIS A 122 8.96 -1.78 3.20
CA HIS A 122 8.28 -2.07 1.95
C HIS A 122 6.91 -1.36 1.88
N GLY A 123 6.14 -1.59 0.83
CA GLY A 123 4.78 -1.10 0.74
C GLY A 123 4.62 0.30 0.14
N TYR A 124 5.70 0.98 -0.26
CA TYR A 124 5.61 2.16 -1.10
C TYR A 124 5.21 1.80 -2.52
N LEU A 125 4.54 2.72 -3.23
CA LEU A 125 4.32 2.55 -4.66
C LEU A 125 5.63 2.77 -5.43
N PRO A 126 5.88 2.01 -6.50
CA PRO A 126 7.12 2.12 -7.30
C PRO A 126 7.38 3.51 -7.89
N ASP A 127 6.33 4.30 -8.15
CA ASP A 127 6.43 5.65 -8.66
C ASP A 127 6.81 6.72 -7.61
N LEU A 128 6.87 6.32 -6.33
CA LEU A 128 7.28 7.20 -5.22
C LEU A 128 8.75 7.01 -4.81
N VAL A 129 9.59 6.57 -5.72
CA VAL A 129 11.03 6.43 -5.47
C VAL A 129 11.65 7.78 -5.10
N ASN A 130 12.42 7.80 -4.03
CA ASN A 130 13.20 8.95 -3.59
C ASN A 130 14.62 8.51 -3.23
N LEU A 131 15.51 8.52 -4.22
CA LEU A 131 16.89 8.06 -4.04
C LEU A 131 17.71 8.95 -3.09
N THR A 132 17.37 10.24 -3.00
CA THR A 132 18.03 11.17 -2.06
C THR A 132 17.77 10.79 -0.60
N ARG A 133 16.63 10.18 -0.33
CA ARG A 133 16.24 9.69 1.01
C ARG A 133 16.36 8.17 1.15
N ASN A 134 17.11 7.53 0.26
CA ASN A 134 17.31 6.07 0.22
C ASN A 134 16.01 5.24 0.07
N VAL A 135 14.97 5.81 -0.50
CA VAL A 135 13.72 5.10 -0.79
C VAL A 135 13.76 4.56 -2.21
N ASN A 136 13.95 3.27 -2.35
CA ASN A 136 13.98 2.59 -3.65
C ASN A 136 13.22 1.27 -3.55
N MET A 137 12.11 1.17 -4.31
CA MET A 137 11.30 -0.04 -4.42
C MET A 137 11.70 -0.90 -5.63
N HIS A 138 12.72 -0.51 -6.37
CA HIS A 138 13.20 -1.30 -7.49
C HIS A 138 14.09 -2.43 -7.01
N GLY A 139 13.75 -3.65 -7.41
CA GLY A 139 14.59 -4.83 -7.19
C GLY A 139 15.73 -4.93 -8.21
N THR A 140 16.72 -5.76 -7.92
CA THR A 140 17.76 -6.14 -8.87
C THR A 140 17.35 -7.45 -9.55
N PHE A 141 17.41 -7.47 -10.89
CA PHE A 141 17.19 -8.67 -11.69
C PHE A 141 18.49 -9.09 -12.37
N ILE A 142 18.94 -10.32 -12.13
CA ILE A 142 20.10 -10.92 -12.74
C ILE A 142 19.70 -12.29 -13.29
N ALA A 143 19.99 -12.53 -14.56
CA ALA A 143 19.73 -13.82 -15.21
C ALA A 143 20.95 -14.28 -15.99
N ALA A 144 21.32 -15.56 -15.87
CA ALA A 144 22.40 -16.18 -16.62
C ALA A 144 22.09 -17.67 -16.82
N GLY A 145 22.52 -18.22 -17.95
CA GLY A 145 22.37 -19.65 -18.25
C GLY A 145 22.03 -19.94 -19.71
N PRO A 146 21.79 -21.23 -20.04
CA PRO A 146 21.32 -21.62 -21.37
C PRO A 146 20.03 -20.89 -21.75
N GLY A 147 19.94 -20.41 -22.97
CA GLY A 147 18.78 -19.63 -23.44
C GLY A 147 18.81 -18.15 -23.06
N ILE A 148 19.73 -17.74 -22.17
CA ILE A 148 19.90 -16.32 -21.81
C ILE A 148 21.00 -15.72 -22.69
N ARG A 149 20.61 -14.74 -23.50
CA ARG A 149 21.55 -14.01 -24.34
C ARG A 149 22.50 -13.16 -23.48
N ARG A 150 23.79 -13.26 -23.71
CA ARG A 150 24.76 -12.32 -23.15
C ARG A 150 24.55 -10.94 -23.75
N GLN A 151 24.19 -9.99 -22.90
CA GLN A 151 23.94 -8.64 -23.35
C GLN A 151 24.16 -7.66 -22.20
N SER A 152 24.25 -6.37 -22.55
CA SER A 152 24.27 -5.26 -21.60
C SER A 152 22.99 -5.21 -20.74
N PRO A 153 22.97 -4.44 -19.65
CA PRO A 153 21.80 -4.31 -18.80
C PRO A 153 20.50 -4.08 -19.59
N VAL A 154 19.44 -4.78 -19.22
CA VAL A 154 18.12 -4.62 -19.77
C VAL A 154 17.36 -3.66 -18.86
N ALA A 155 16.86 -2.56 -19.42
CA ALA A 155 16.02 -1.63 -18.68
C ALA A 155 14.55 -2.04 -18.70
N GLY A 156 13.80 -1.65 -17.69
CA GLY A 156 12.34 -1.77 -17.67
C GLY A 156 11.81 -3.19 -17.43
N VAL A 157 12.61 -4.09 -16.86
CA VAL A 157 12.15 -5.42 -16.43
C VAL A 157 11.15 -5.27 -15.29
N ARG A 158 9.99 -5.88 -15.41
CA ARG A 158 8.93 -5.84 -14.42
C ARG A 158 8.82 -7.21 -13.73
N ALA A 159 8.48 -7.23 -12.45
CA ALA A 159 8.31 -8.47 -11.70
C ALA A 159 7.29 -9.43 -12.34
N ILE A 160 6.27 -8.90 -13.00
CA ILE A 160 5.25 -9.68 -13.72
C ILE A 160 5.80 -10.41 -14.96
N ASP A 161 6.94 -9.98 -15.51
CA ASP A 161 7.57 -10.59 -16.68
C ASP A 161 8.38 -11.84 -16.32
N VAL A 162 8.72 -12.03 -15.03
CA VAL A 162 9.61 -13.12 -14.58
C VAL A 162 8.97 -14.49 -14.77
N ALA A 163 7.74 -14.69 -14.30
CA ALA A 163 7.07 -15.99 -14.40
C ALA A 163 6.83 -16.45 -15.84
N PRO A 164 6.30 -15.62 -16.76
CA PRO A 164 6.16 -16.02 -18.16
C PRO A 164 7.50 -16.26 -18.86
N THR A 165 8.53 -15.49 -18.54
CA THR A 165 9.89 -15.70 -19.07
C THR A 165 10.46 -17.03 -18.64
N LEU A 166 10.33 -17.40 -17.35
CA LEU A 166 10.76 -18.71 -16.85
C LEU A 166 9.99 -19.85 -17.51
N ALA A 167 8.67 -19.73 -17.65
CA ALA A 167 7.87 -20.72 -18.33
C ALA A 167 8.32 -20.94 -19.78
N TYR A 168 8.60 -19.86 -20.50
CA TYR A 168 9.15 -19.92 -21.87
C TYR A 168 10.51 -20.64 -21.92
N LEU A 169 11.43 -20.30 -21.03
CA LEU A 169 12.76 -20.93 -20.97
C LEU A 169 12.68 -22.42 -20.61
N MET A 170 11.70 -22.81 -19.82
CA MET A 170 11.46 -24.20 -19.43
C MET A 170 10.65 -24.99 -20.43
N GLY A 171 10.11 -24.37 -21.47
CA GLY A 171 9.26 -25.01 -22.47
C GLY A 171 7.90 -25.47 -21.91
N VAL A 172 7.40 -24.81 -20.86
CA VAL A 172 6.10 -25.10 -20.25
C VAL A 172 5.10 -23.98 -20.55
N PRO A 173 3.78 -24.26 -20.50
CA PRO A 173 2.78 -23.21 -20.67
C PRO A 173 2.96 -22.10 -19.64
N GLY A 174 2.88 -20.85 -20.11
CA GLY A 174 2.89 -19.69 -19.24
C GLY A 174 1.66 -19.62 -18.33
N PRO A 175 1.74 -18.83 -17.22
CA PRO A 175 0.57 -18.60 -16.36
C PRO A 175 -0.59 -18.03 -17.17
N GLN A 176 -1.81 -18.52 -16.94
CA GLN A 176 -2.99 -18.18 -17.76
C GLN A 176 -3.29 -16.68 -17.82
N ASN A 177 -2.97 -15.92 -16.75
CA ASN A 177 -3.18 -14.49 -16.64
C ASN A 177 -1.87 -13.68 -16.72
N ALA A 178 -0.78 -14.29 -17.19
CA ALA A 178 0.47 -13.57 -17.42
C ALA A 178 0.38 -12.75 -18.71
N ARG A 179 0.99 -11.60 -18.73
CA ARG A 179 1.16 -10.75 -19.92
C ARG A 179 2.42 -11.14 -20.68
#